data_4433aa4de1cd63cad9217e95b84c0ffb
#
_entry.id   4433aa4de1cd63cad9217e95b84c0ffb
#
_cell.length_a   1.000
_cell.length_b   1.000
_cell.length_c   1.000
_cell.angle_alpha   90.00
_cell.angle_beta   90.00
_cell.angle_gamma   90.00
#
_symmetry.space_group_name_H-M   'P 1'
#
loop_
_entity.id
_entity.type
_entity.pdbx_description
1 polymer ?
#
loop_
_entity_poly.entity_id
_entity_poly.type
_entity_poly.pdbx_seq_one_letter_code
_entity_poly.pdbx_strand_id
1 'polypeptide(L)'
;VACGILARSLAGRMRQTGEERYFVAGMLHDIGRLIMFRNHPALSREALATAAEKNIPVTEAEKEVWGFTHATLAGALLKDWKFPVTLENAIRHHHGPLSSRTALEPAVVHVADVAAHALSIGSSGARLVPPLIPEAWDLLGLSRSVLPALASQVDQQVDDIMRAFSV
;
A
#
# COMPACT_ATOMS: atom_id res chain seq x y z
N VAL A 1 -8.11 1.26 3.79
CA VAL A 1 -8.29 1.30 5.26
C VAL A 1 -7.36 0.29 5.92
N ALA A 2 -7.43 -1.01 5.59
CA ALA A 2 -6.62 -2.05 6.23
C ALA A 2 -5.11 -1.75 6.19
N CYS A 3 -4.57 -1.39 5.02
CA CYS A 3 -3.17 -0.99 4.89
C CYS A 3 -2.80 0.20 5.80
N GLY A 4 -3.69 1.19 5.98
CA GLY A 4 -3.47 2.30 6.91
C GLY A 4 -3.39 1.85 8.36
N ILE A 5 -4.30 0.98 8.80
CA ILE A 5 -4.30 0.41 10.14
C ILE A 5 -3.02 -0.40 10.39
N LEU A 6 -2.65 -1.25 9.43
CA LEU A 6 -1.41 -2.05 9.50
C LEU A 6 -0.17 -1.16 9.56
N ALA A 7 -0.07 -0.15 8.71
CA ALA A 7 1.07 0.76 8.69
C ALA A 7 1.23 1.50 10.02
N ARG A 8 0.14 2.02 10.61
CA ARG A 8 0.15 2.62 11.94
C ARG A 8 0.57 1.64 13.01
N SER A 9 0.00 0.43 13.00
CA SER A 9 0.30 -0.60 14.01
C SER A 9 1.76 -1.07 13.92
N LEU A 10 2.32 -1.18 12.73
CA LEU A 10 3.75 -1.47 12.53
C LEU A 10 4.62 -0.34 13.09
N ALA A 11 4.31 0.92 12.74
CA ALA A 11 5.03 2.09 13.24
C ALA A 11 5.03 2.17 14.78
N GLY A 12 3.89 1.89 15.41
CA GLY A 12 3.78 1.84 16.87
C GLY A 12 4.67 0.76 17.50
N ARG A 13 4.73 -0.45 16.91
CA ARG A 13 5.62 -1.52 17.39
C ARG A 13 7.11 -1.16 17.21
N MET A 14 7.43 -0.39 16.18
CA MET A 14 8.77 0.18 15.96
C MET A 14 9.06 1.38 16.86
N ARG A 15 8.12 1.81 17.70
CA ARG A 15 8.20 3.01 18.55
C ARG A 15 8.50 4.29 17.76
N GLN A 16 7.97 4.37 16.55
CA GLN A 16 8.07 5.58 15.73
C GLN A 16 7.17 6.68 16.30
N THR A 17 7.65 7.92 16.30
CA THR A 17 6.83 9.08 16.65
C THR A 17 5.93 9.48 15.47
N GLY A 18 4.72 9.97 15.77
CA GLY A 18 3.79 10.42 14.73
C GLY A 18 3.23 9.28 13.88
N GLU A 19 2.74 8.22 14.54
CA GLU A 19 2.18 7.02 13.90
C GLU A 19 1.07 7.33 12.89
N GLU A 20 0.34 8.43 13.09
CA GLU A 20 -0.77 8.84 12.21
C GLU A 20 -0.30 9.14 10.77
N ARG A 21 0.94 9.58 10.56
CA ARG A 21 1.47 9.77 9.20
C ARG A 21 1.56 8.45 8.42
N TYR A 22 1.83 7.34 9.10
CA TYR A 22 1.85 6.00 8.49
C TYR A 22 0.44 5.51 8.17
N PHE A 23 -0.54 5.82 9.04
CA PHE A 23 -1.94 5.57 8.74
C PHE A 23 -2.37 6.29 7.46
N VAL A 24 -2.08 7.59 7.36
CA VAL A 24 -2.41 8.39 6.16
C VAL A 24 -1.69 7.85 4.92
N ALA A 25 -0.41 7.49 5.03
CA ALA A 25 0.34 6.91 3.92
C ALA A 25 -0.29 5.60 3.43
N GLY A 26 -0.62 4.69 4.35
CA GLY A 26 -1.29 3.44 4.03
C GLY A 26 -2.73 3.61 3.53
N MET A 27 -3.43 4.67 3.93
CA MET A 27 -4.75 5.00 3.39
C MET A 27 -4.70 5.48 1.94
N LEU A 28 -3.67 6.23 1.59
CA LEU A 28 -3.55 6.90 0.30
C LEU A 28 -2.65 6.16 -0.70
N HIS A 29 -1.99 5.05 -0.30
CA HIS A 29 -0.98 4.39 -1.14
C HIS A 29 -1.49 4.05 -2.55
N ASP A 30 -2.75 3.67 -2.66
CA ASP A 30 -3.43 3.28 -3.91
C ASP A 30 -4.27 4.41 -4.55
N ILE A 31 -4.15 5.67 -4.09
CA ILE A 31 -4.95 6.79 -4.63
C ILE A 31 -4.77 6.95 -6.15
N GLY A 32 -3.57 6.66 -6.65
CA GLY A 32 -3.30 6.69 -8.09
C GLY A 32 -4.16 5.68 -8.87
N ARG A 33 -4.37 4.49 -8.32
CA ARG A 33 -5.23 3.46 -8.94
C ARG A 33 -6.69 3.91 -9.02
N LEU A 34 -7.21 4.54 -7.96
CA LEU A 34 -8.55 5.09 -7.96
C LEU A 34 -8.73 6.13 -9.08
N ILE A 35 -7.74 6.99 -9.28
CA ILE A 35 -7.75 8.01 -10.34
C ILE A 35 -7.66 7.37 -11.73
N MET A 36 -6.82 6.36 -11.90
CA MET A 36 -6.73 5.59 -13.16
C MET A 36 -8.07 4.94 -13.50
N PHE A 37 -8.71 4.27 -12.54
CA PHE A 37 -10.01 3.61 -12.73
C PHE A 37 -11.11 4.61 -13.08
N ARG A 38 -11.13 5.76 -12.41
CA ARG A 38 -12.15 6.79 -12.64
C ARG A 38 -12.02 7.44 -14.02
N ASN A 39 -10.80 7.80 -14.40
CA ASN A 39 -10.59 8.61 -15.62
C ASN A 39 -10.43 7.78 -16.88
N HIS A 40 -9.87 6.57 -16.76
CA HIS A 40 -9.60 5.68 -17.91
C HIS A 40 -9.96 4.23 -17.58
N PRO A 41 -11.24 3.92 -17.39
CA PRO A 41 -11.68 2.59 -16.96
C PRO A 41 -11.34 1.48 -17.97
N ALA A 42 -11.22 1.80 -19.26
CA ALA A 42 -10.87 0.82 -20.29
C ALA A 42 -9.42 0.34 -20.11
N LEU A 43 -8.46 1.26 -20.03
CA LEU A 43 -7.04 0.92 -19.79
C LEU A 43 -6.82 0.23 -18.44
N SER A 44 -7.58 0.63 -17.42
CA SER A 44 -7.50 0.00 -16.11
C SER A 44 -7.99 -1.45 -16.12
N ARG A 45 -9.06 -1.75 -16.87
CA ARG A 45 -9.52 -3.13 -17.10
C ARG A 45 -8.48 -3.94 -17.89
N GLU A 46 -7.88 -3.34 -18.91
CA GLU A 46 -6.82 -3.97 -19.70
C GLU A 46 -5.63 -4.33 -18.83
N ALA A 47 -5.15 -3.43 -17.94
CA ALA A 47 -4.06 -3.73 -17.02
C ALA A 47 -4.40 -4.89 -16.06
N LEU A 48 -5.62 -4.93 -15.51
CA LEU A 48 -6.06 -6.04 -14.66
C LEU A 48 -6.18 -7.36 -15.45
N ALA A 49 -6.68 -7.33 -16.67
CA ALA A 49 -6.76 -8.50 -17.56
C ALA A 49 -5.35 -9.02 -17.90
N THR A 50 -4.44 -8.13 -18.30
CA THR A 50 -3.04 -8.45 -18.59
C THR A 50 -2.35 -9.09 -17.37
N ALA A 51 -2.55 -8.54 -16.18
CA ALA A 51 -2.00 -9.11 -14.95
C ALA A 51 -2.53 -10.54 -14.70
N ALA A 52 -3.83 -10.75 -14.92
CA ALA A 52 -4.46 -12.05 -14.74
C ALA A 52 -4.02 -13.09 -15.79
N GLU A 53 -3.97 -12.71 -17.07
CA GLU A 53 -3.59 -13.58 -18.19
C GLU A 53 -2.12 -14.00 -18.12
N LYS A 54 -1.24 -13.04 -17.83
CA LYS A 54 0.21 -13.28 -17.75
C LYS A 54 0.66 -13.80 -16.38
N ASN A 55 -0.23 -13.83 -15.40
CA ASN A 55 0.09 -14.16 -14.00
C ASN A 55 1.25 -13.34 -13.44
N ILE A 56 1.19 -12.03 -13.66
CA ILE A 56 2.19 -11.05 -13.20
C ILE A 56 1.57 -10.07 -12.18
N PRO A 57 2.40 -9.38 -11.36
CA PRO A 57 1.93 -8.32 -10.49
C PRO A 57 1.21 -7.20 -11.28
N VAL A 58 0.18 -6.60 -10.69
CA VAL A 58 -0.57 -5.50 -11.34
C VAL A 58 0.34 -4.34 -11.70
N THR A 59 1.35 -4.06 -10.90
CA THR A 59 2.33 -3.00 -11.18
C THR A 59 3.14 -3.23 -12.46
N GLU A 60 3.40 -4.48 -12.83
CA GLU A 60 4.05 -4.82 -14.10
C GLU A 60 3.10 -4.62 -15.26
N ALA A 61 1.86 -5.10 -15.13
CA ALA A 61 0.83 -4.88 -16.14
C ALA A 61 0.49 -3.39 -16.32
N GLU A 62 0.47 -2.61 -15.24
CA GLU A 62 0.32 -1.15 -15.32
C GLU A 62 1.43 -0.52 -16.15
N LYS A 63 2.69 -0.92 -15.95
CA LYS A 63 3.82 -0.43 -16.76
C LYS A 63 3.69 -0.79 -18.24
N GLU A 64 3.18 -1.98 -18.55
CA GLU A 64 2.96 -2.40 -19.94
C GLU A 64 1.86 -1.58 -20.62
N VAL A 65 0.74 -1.35 -19.93
CA VAL A 65 -0.45 -0.71 -20.49
C VAL A 65 -0.38 0.82 -20.44
N TRP A 66 0.15 1.36 -19.33
CA TRP A 66 0.16 2.81 -19.06
C TRP A 66 1.53 3.45 -19.22
N GLY A 67 2.62 2.68 -19.23
CA GLY A 67 3.99 3.20 -19.17
C GLY A 67 4.44 3.64 -17.78
N PHE A 68 3.56 3.60 -16.77
CA PHE A 68 3.85 3.94 -15.38
C PHE A 68 2.92 3.17 -14.42
N THR A 69 3.23 3.21 -13.12
CA THR A 69 2.41 2.56 -12.10
C THR A 69 1.51 3.56 -11.38
N HIS A 70 0.46 3.04 -10.71
CA HIS A 70 -0.38 3.86 -9.82
C HIS A 70 0.43 4.56 -8.73
N ALA A 71 1.49 3.93 -8.20
CA ALA A 71 2.38 4.52 -7.19
C ALA A 71 3.14 5.73 -7.76
N THR A 72 3.60 5.65 -9.01
CA THR A 72 4.24 6.77 -9.72
C THR A 72 3.28 7.93 -9.90
N LEU A 73 2.04 7.62 -10.34
CA LEU A 73 0.99 8.64 -10.50
C LEU A 73 0.63 9.29 -9.16
N ALA A 74 0.40 8.48 -8.12
CA ALA A 74 0.08 8.99 -6.78
C ALA A 74 1.17 9.94 -6.27
N GLY A 75 2.44 9.56 -6.39
CA GLY A 75 3.55 10.43 -5.99
C GLY A 75 3.58 11.75 -6.78
N ALA A 76 3.29 11.73 -8.09
CA ALA A 76 3.21 12.95 -8.90
C ALA A 76 2.08 13.88 -8.42
N LEU A 77 0.90 13.31 -8.15
CA LEU A 77 -0.25 14.06 -7.65
C LEU A 77 -0.01 14.66 -6.27
N LEU A 78 0.53 13.90 -5.33
CA LEU A 78 0.83 14.39 -3.98
C LEU A 78 1.86 15.51 -4.01
N LYS A 79 2.85 15.42 -4.90
CA LYS A 79 3.81 16.51 -5.14
C LYS A 79 3.12 17.77 -5.66
N ASP A 80 2.25 17.63 -6.65
CA ASP A 80 1.49 18.76 -7.23
C ASP A 80 0.57 19.39 -6.18
N TRP A 81 -0.06 18.59 -5.35
CA TRP A 81 -0.92 19.03 -4.23
C TRP A 81 -0.13 19.54 -3.03
N LYS A 82 1.21 19.58 -3.10
CA LYS A 82 2.10 20.09 -2.06
C LYS A 82 1.98 19.35 -0.72
N PHE A 83 1.74 18.05 -0.77
CA PHE A 83 1.83 17.21 0.41
C PHE A 83 3.27 17.09 0.93
N PRO A 84 3.47 16.78 2.22
CA PRO A 84 4.81 16.56 2.77
C PRO A 84 5.61 15.54 1.95
N VAL A 85 6.88 15.84 1.69
CA VAL A 85 7.78 14.98 0.89
C VAL A 85 7.89 13.56 1.47
N THR A 86 7.81 13.41 2.80
CA THR A 86 7.82 12.11 3.46
C THR A 86 6.63 11.26 3.07
N LEU A 87 5.42 11.87 2.96
CA LEU A 87 4.21 11.18 2.54
C LEU A 87 4.26 10.84 1.04
N GLU A 88 4.68 11.81 0.21
CA GLU A 88 4.90 11.56 -1.23
C GLU A 88 5.84 10.37 -1.45
N ASN A 89 6.97 10.38 -0.74
CA ASN A 89 7.99 9.34 -0.85
C ASN A 89 7.46 7.96 -0.41
N ALA A 90 6.76 7.91 0.72
CA ALA A 90 6.17 6.68 1.23
C ALA A 90 5.24 6.03 0.19
N ILE A 91 4.41 6.84 -0.45
CA ILE A 91 3.42 6.38 -1.43
C ILE A 91 4.05 6.08 -2.79
N ARG A 92 4.94 6.94 -3.29
CA ARG A 92 5.61 6.74 -4.57
C ARG A 92 6.43 5.45 -4.63
N HIS A 93 7.06 5.09 -3.52
CA HIS A 93 8.05 4.00 -3.47
C HIS A 93 7.57 2.76 -2.73
N HIS A 94 6.27 2.63 -2.38
CA HIS A 94 5.81 1.49 -1.60
C HIS A 94 5.95 0.12 -2.32
N HIS A 95 6.05 0.07 -3.63
CA HIS A 95 6.38 -1.17 -4.37
C HIS A 95 7.88 -1.39 -4.59
N GLY A 96 8.72 -0.44 -4.23
CA GLY A 96 10.18 -0.51 -4.35
C GLY A 96 10.84 0.37 -3.29
N PRO A 97 10.66 0.09 -1.99
CA PRO A 97 11.04 0.99 -0.90
C PRO A 97 12.53 1.31 -0.86
N LEU A 98 13.37 0.38 -1.30
CA LEU A 98 14.83 0.56 -1.32
C LEU A 98 15.31 1.55 -2.38
N SER A 99 14.48 1.91 -3.35
CA SER A 99 14.78 2.94 -4.34
C SER A 99 14.63 4.37 -3.80
N SER A 100 14.03 4.51 -2.62
CA SER A 100 13.85 5.80 -1.95
C SER A 100 15.10 6.19 -1.15
N ARG A 101 15.38 7.51 -1.07
CA ARG A 101 16.44 8.04 -0.20
C ARG A 101 16.14 7.83 1.29
N THR A 102 14.86 7.82 1.65
CA THR A 102 14.36 7.50 3.01
C THR A 102 13.51 6.25 2.88
N ALA A 103 14.11 5.08 3.10
CA ALA A 103 13.47 3.80 2.81
C ALA A 103 12.46 3.36 3.88
N LEU A 104 12.51 3.92 5.09
CA LEU A 104 11.73 3.41 6.23
C LEU A 104 10.22 3.59 6.02
N GLU A 105 9.76 4.79 5.69
CA GLU A 105 8.34 5.05 5.47
C GLU A 105 7.77 4.22 4.29
N PRO A 106 8.42 4.18 3.11
CA PRO A 106 7.99 3.28 2.05
C PRO A 106 8.01 1.81 2.45
N ALA A 107 9.00 1.35 3.25
CA ALA A 107 9.08 -0.02 3.72
C ALA A 107 7.91 -0.39 4.64
N VAL A 108 7.51 0.50 5.55
CA VAL A 108 6.35 0.29 6.41
C VAL A 108 5.07 0.15 5.58
N VAL A 109 4.86 1.04 4.58
CA VAL A 109 3.68 0.96 3.70
C VAL A 109 3.72 -0.31 2.84
N HIS A 110 4.89 -0.68 2.31
CA HIS A 110 5.11 -1.91 1.56
C HIS A 110 4.68 -3.15 2.35
N VAL A 111 5.22 -3.29 3.57
CA VAL A 111 4.91 -4.43 4.44
C VAL A 111 3.43 -4.44 4.82
N ALA A 112 2.84 -3.28 5.09
CA ALA A 112 1.43 -3.15 5.41
C ALA A 112 0.53 -3.55 4.23
N ASP A 113 0.89 -3.15 3.00
CA ASP A 113 0.16 -3.50 1.79
C ASP A 113 0.22 -5.01 1.51
N VAL A 114 1.42 -5.60 1.54
CA VAL A 114 1.60 -7.05 1.41
C VAL A 114 0.80 -7.82 2.45
N ALA A 115 0.83 -7.37 3.72
CA ALA A 115 0.08 -8.01 4.79
C ALA A 115 -1.44 -7.89 4.60
N ALA A 116 -1.96 -6.72 4.19
CA ALA A 116 -3.39 -6.53 3.89
C ALA A 116 -3.88 -7.48 2.80
N HIS A 117 -3.09 -7.63 1.73
CA HIS A 117 -3.38 -8.57 0.64
C HIS A 117 -3.32 -10.04 1.10
N ALA A 118 -2.30 -10.42 1.87
CA ALA A 118 -2.15 -11.78 2.39
C ALA A 118 -3.28 -12.19 3.34
N LEU A 119 -3.80 -11.23 4.12
CA LEU A 119 -4.95 -11.41 5.00
C LEU A 119 -6.29 -11.34 4.27
N SER A 120 -6.28 -11.03 2.97
CA SER A 120 -7.49 -10.84 2.15
C SER A 120 -8.46 -9.79 2.73
N ILE A 121 -7.93 -8.75 3.38
CA ILE A 121 -8.73 -7.67 3.94
C ILE A 121 -8.96 -6.59 2.89
N GLY A 122 -10.15 -6.58 2.32
CA GLY A 122 -10.51 -5.71 1.20
C GLY A 122 -10.16 -6.33 -0.16
N SER A 123 -10.34 -5.55 -1.22
CA SER A 123 -10.01 -5.97 -2.59
C SER A 123 -9.44 -4.80 -3.38
N SER A 124 -8.27 -5.00 -3.95
CA SER A 124 -7.63 -4.06 -4.89
C SER A 124 -7.92 -4.41 -6.37
N GLY A 125 -8.63 -5.52 -6.62
CA GLY A 125 -8.78 -6.12 -7.94
C GLY A 125 -7.56 -6.95 -8.38
N ALA A 126 -6.44 -6.89 -7.65
CA ALA A 126 -5.28 -7.74 -7.91
C ALA A 126 -5.54 -9.18 -7.43
N ARG A 127 -5.13 -10.16 -8.25
CA ARG A 127 -5.24 -11.59 -7.89
C ARG A 127 -4.06 -12.09 -7.08
N LEU A 128 -2.90 -11.49 -7.25
CA LEU A 128 -1.66 -11.89 -6.59
C LEU A 128 -1.38 -10.99 -5.40
N VAL A 129 -0.90 -11.59 -4.32
CA VAL A 129 -0.28 -10.84 -3.22
C VAL A 129 1.02 -10.23 -3.76
N PRO A 130 1.27 -8.92 -3.55
CA PRO A 130 2.54 -8.33 -3.95
C PRO A 130 3.71 -9.05 -3.30
N PRO A 131 4.83 -9.26 -4.01
CA PRO A 131 6.00 -9.92 -3.42
C PRO A 131 6.57 -9.07 -2.28
N LEU A 132 6.76 -9.69 -1.12
CA LEU A 132 7.44 -9.05 -0.01
C LEU A 132 8.93 -8.90 -0.34
N ILE A 133 9.47 -7.69 -0.21
CA ILE A 133 10.89 -7.41 -0.28
C ILE A 133 11.49 -7.69 1.11
N PRO A 134 12.35 -8.72 1.27
CA PRO A 134 12.86 -9.12 2.58
C PRO A 134 13.57 -7.97 3.33
N GLU A 135 14.37 -7.19 2.61
CA GLU A 135 15.11 -6.06 3.15
C GLU A 135 14.18 -4.96 3.69
N ALA A 136 12.98 -4.81 3.10
CA ALA A 136 11.96 -3.90 3.63
C ALA A 136 11.46 -4.36 5.00
N TRP A 137 11.25 -5.68 5.19
CA TRP A 137 10.94 -6.24 6.50
C TRP A 137 12.08 -6.02 7.50
N ASP A 138 13.32 -6.26 7.08
CA ASP A 138 14.50 -6.12 7.94
C ASP A 138 14.68 -4.67 8.44
N LEU A 139 14.35 -3.68 7.60
CA LEU A 139 14.34 -2.26 7.99
C LEU A 139 13.38 -1.94 9.14
N LEU A 140 12.29 -2.70 9.29
CA LEU A 140 11.36 -2.49 10.40
C LEU A 140 11.94 -2.95 11.74
N GLY A 141 12.94 -3.83 11.76
CA GLY A 141 13.56 -4.37 12.97
C GLY A 141 12.58 -5.19 13.84
N LEU A 142 11.50 -5.69 13.26
CA LEU A 142 10.45 -6.43 13.98
C LEU A 142 10.62 -7.94 13.81
N SER A 143 10.39 -8.70 14.90
CA SER A 143 10.26 -10.15 14.80
C SER A 143 9.00 -10.53 14.05
N ARG A 144 9.05 -11.61 13.27
CA ARG A 144 7.88 -12.19 12.58
C ARG A 144 6.77 -12.63 13.53
N SER A 145 7.09 -12.85 14.80
CA SER A 145 6.12 -13.21 15.85
C SER A 145 5.06 -12.13 16.12
N VAL A 146 5.25 -10.89 15.61
CA VAL A 146 4.23 -9.83 15.71
C VAL A 146 3.05 -10.02 14.76
N LEU A 147 3.20 -10.81 13.69
CA LEU A 147 2.20 -10.94 12.62
C LEU A 147 0.84 -11.47 13.10
N PRO A 148 0.74 -12.53 13.93
CA PRO A 148 -0.58 -13.01 14.39
C PRO A 148 -1.34 -11.95 15.20
N ALA A 149 -0.64 -11.23 16.08
CA ALA A 149 -1.26 -10.16 16.87
C ALA A 149 -1.68 -8.97 16.00
N LEU A 150 -0.92 -8.66 14.95
CA LEU A 150 -1.29 -7.63 13.97
C LEU A 150 -2.55 -8.04 13.19
N ALA A 151 -2.62 -9.27 12.72
CA ALA A 151 -3.78 -9.77 11.98
C ALA A 151 -5.07 -9.63 12.80
N SER A 152 -5.09 -10.14 14.04
CA SER A 152 -6.25 -10.04 14.92
C SER A 152 -6.64 -8.59 15.23
N GLN A 153 -5.67 -7.72 15.43
CA GLN A 153 -5.91 -6.29 15.70
C GLN A 153 -6.55 -5.60 14.49
N VAL A 154 -6.09 -5.92 13.29
CA VAL A 154 -6.59 -5.30 12.05
C VAL A 154 -8.00 -5.74 11.76
N ASP A 155 -8.30 -7.04 11.86
CA ASP A 155 -9.66 -7.56 11.68
C ASP A 155 -10.66 -6.83 12.57
N GLN A 156 -10.35 -6.69 13.86
CA GLN A 156 -11.20 -5.99 14.80
C GLN A 156 -11.40 -4.52 14.46
N GLN A 157 -10.32 -3.79 14.11
CA GLN A 157 -10.41 -2.37 13.79
C GLN A 157 -11.12 -2.12 12.45
N VAL A 158 -10.94 -2.98 11.46
CA VAL A 158 -11.67 -2.88 10.18
C VAL A 158 -13.16 -3.10 10.41
N ASP A 159 -13.54 -4.11 11.20
CA ASP A 159 -14.92 -4.36 11.54
C ASP A 159 -15.58 -3.18 12.28
N ASP A 160 -14.88 -2.57 13.23
CA ASP A 160 -15.36 -1.41 13.96
C ASP A 160 -15.60 -0.21 13.03
N ILE A 161 -14.65 0.04 12.11
CA ILE A 161 -14.79 1.09 11.09
C ILE A 161 -15.96 0.78 10.15
N MET A 162 -16.06 -0.44 9.65
CA MET A 162 -17.15 -0.83 8.75
C MET A 162 -18.51 -0.68 9.40
N ARG A 163 -18.65 -1.06 10.68
CA ARG A 163 -19.88 -0.83 11.46
C ARG A 163 -20.23 0.64 11.62
N ALA A 164 -19.22 1.50 11.82
CA ALA A 164 -19.44 2.94 11.96
C ALA A 164 -19.95 3.61 10.64
N PHE A 165 -19.64 3.02 9.49
CA PHE A 165 -20.11 3.49 8.18
C PHE A 165 -21.34 2.76 7.66
N SER A 166 -21.77 1.69 8.31
CA SER A 166 -23.00 0.94 7.97
C SER A 166 -24.18 1.53 8.76
N VAL A 167 -24.68 2.69 8.30
CA VAL A 167 -25.90 3.31 8.81
C VAL A 167 -27.03 3.09 7.83
#